data_60b2016ae34fc6d40676a0a266a2c4e9
#
_entry.id   60b2016ae34fc6d40676a0a266a2c4e9
#
_cell.length_a   1.000
_cell.length_b   1.000
_cell.length_c   1.000
_cell.angle_alpha   90.00
_cell.angle_beta   90.00
_cell.angle_gamma   90.00
#
_symmetry.space_group_name_H-M   'P 1'
#
loop_
_entity.id
_entity.type
_entity.pdbx_description
1 polymer ?
#
loop_
_entity_poly.entity_id
_entity_poly.type
_entity_poly.pdbx_seq_one_letter_code
_entity_poly.pdbx_strand_id
1 'polypeptide(L)'
;ELSKNTKFSVGLGYYNLPLQGSAFQVDDNIKGFGNTEDGVSNTYLYDYEISQVFAEVNTKIAGVKTTFYGDYVNNDDAKEDTGYIFGVKAGSVKNKGDFAVGYAYQDLEADAVMGAHTDSDFGGGGSDTKGSKISAALGLSKNTQLAITYFDTEYGGANGTTNYDYDRIQVDLKTKF
;
A
#
# COMPACT_ATOMS: atom_id res chain seq x y z
N GLU A 1 15.70 3.76 -27.18
CA GLU A 1 16.90 3.43 -26.35
C GLU A 1 16.64 3.89 -24.92
N LEU A 2 16.66 2.95 -23.97
CA LEU A 2 16.64 3.30 -22.55
C LEU A 2 17.93 4.05 -22.21
N SER A 3 17.81 5.21 -21.56
CA SER A 3 18.95 6.00 -21.09
C SER A 3 19.91 5.13 -20.27
N LYS A 4 21.23 5.33 -20.38
CA LYS A 4 22.26 4.65 -19.56
C LYS A 4 22.03 4.75 -18.04
N ASN A 5 21.13 5.63 -17.60
CA ASN A 5 20.75 5.85 -16.20
C ASN A 5 19.40 5.23 -15.83
N THR A 6 18.81 4.40 -16.68
CA THR A 6 17.54 3.73 -16.38
C THR A 6 17.81 2.33 -15.85
N LYS A 7 17.23 2.03 -14.68
CA LYS A 7 17.24 0.70 -14.08
C LYS A 7 15.81 0.18 -14.06
N PHE A 8 15.61 -1.01 -14.60
CA PHE A 8 14.36 -1.76 -14.51
C PHE A 8 14.54 -2.93 -13.54
N SER A 9 13.55 -3.14 -12.68
CA SER A 9 13.49 -4.26 -11.75
C SER A 9 12.11 -4.90 -11.84
N VAL A 10 12.05 -6.22 -11.83
CA VAL A 10 10.81 -6.98 -11.73
C VAL A 10 11.00 -8.08 -10.70
N GLY A 11 9.95 -8.43 -9.98
CA GLY A 11 9.96 -9.54 -9.06
C GLY A 11 8.63 -10.28 -9.09
N LEU A 12 8.67 -11.53 -8.65
CA LEU A 12 7.53 -12.41 -8.49
C LEU A 12 7.51 -12.86 -7.02
N GLY A 13 6.31 -12.98 -6.46
CA GLY A 13 6.07 -13.53 -5.14
C GLY A 13 5.01 -14.63 -5.19
N TYR A 14 5.11 -15.56 -4.27
CA TYR A 14 4.09 -16.55 -4.02
C TYR A 14 4.03 -16.83 -2.52
N TYR A 15 2.82 -16.81 -1.98
CA TYR A 15 2.57 -17.02 -0.55
C TYR A 15 1.46 -18.06 -0.40
N ASN A 16 1.62 -18.97 0.54
CA ASN A 16 0.58 -19.93 0.90
C ASN A 16 0.37 -19.86 2.42
N LEU A 17 -0.79 -19.36 2.82
CA LEU A 17 -1.19 -19.15 4.20
C LEU A 17 -2.51 -19.88 4.46
N PRO A 18 -2.49 -21.08 5.05
CA PRO A 18 -3.70 -21.83 5.36
C PRO A 18 -4.40 -21.20 6.59
N LEU A 19 -5.24 -20.21 6.36
CA LEU A 19 -5.90 -19.41 7.40
C LEU A 19 -7.40 -19.70 7.55
N GLN A 20 -8.03 -20.38 6.59
CA GLN A 20 -9.47 -20.69 6.65
C GLN A 20 -9.85 -21.34 7.98
N GLY A 21 -10.85 -20.78 8.66
CA GLY A 21 -11.28 -21.21 9.98
C GLY A 21 -10.36 -20.84 11.14
N SER A 22 -9.23 -20.18 10.87
CA SER A 22 -8.35 -19.63 11.93
C SER A 22 -8.94 -18.35 12.47
N ALA A 23 -8.88 -18.16 13.80
CA ALA A 23 -9.36 -16.94 14.42
C ALA A 23 -8.54 -15.72 13.98
N PHE A 24 -9.23 -14.60 13.72
CA PHE A 24 -8.56 -13.31 13.66
C PHE A 24 -7.81 -13.06 14.96
N GLN A 25 -6.66 -12.44 14.90
CA GLN A 25 -5.85 -12.19 16.07
C GLN A 25 -6.61 -11.43 17.16
N VAL A 26 -6.52 -11.96 18.34
CA VAL A 26 -7.29 -11.76 19.53
C VAL A 26 -7.18 -10.34 20.11
N ASP A 27 -8.06 -9.48 19.70
CA ASP A 27 -8.61 -8.44 20.55
C ASP A 27 -10.08 -8.31 20.15
N ASP A 28 -11.00 -8.30 21.11
CA ASP A 28 -12.46 -8.23 20.88
C ASP A 28 -12.92 -7.03 20.05
N ASN A 29 -12.00 -6.12 19.69
CA ASN A 29 -12.23 -4.94 18.87
C ASN A 29 -11.57 -5.00 17.48
N ILE A 30 -10.82 -6.03 17.14
CA ILE A 30 -10.13 -6.15 15.87
C ILE A 30 -10.93 -7.07 14.95
N LYS A 31 -11.79 -6.47 14.17
CA LYS A 31 -12.38 -7.06 12.97
C LYS A 31 -11.26 -7.41 11.98
N GLY A 32 -11.42 -8.43 11.15
CA GLY A 32 -10.42 -9.03 10.25
C GLY A 32 -9.58 -8.14 9.34
N PHE A 33 -9.38 -6.89 9.69
CA PHE A 33 -8.62 -5.91 8.90
C PHE A 33 -9.08 -5.82 7.44
N GLY A 34 -10.41 -5.86 7.21
CA GLY A 34 -11.00 -5.83 5.87
C GLY A 34 -11.17 -7.21 5.23
N ASN A 35 -10.51 -8.26 5.74
CA ASN A 35 -10.71 -9.61 5.23
C ASN A 35 -12.10 -10.15 5.58
N THR A 36 -12.64 -11.03 4.73
CA THR A 36 -13.96 -11.61 4.89
C THR A 36 -14.00 -12.59 6.06
N GLU A 37 -15.00 -12.39 6.93
CA GLU A 37 -15.25 -13.22 8.09
C GLU A 37 -16.27 -14.34 7.73
N ASP A 38 -16.18 -15.49 8.40
CA ASP A 38 -17.14 -16.58 8.24
C ASP A 38 -18.54 -16.27 8.81
N GLY A 39 -18.68 -15.10 9.46
CA GLY A 39 -19.94 -14.59 10.01
C GLY A 39 -20.44 -15.29 11.29
N VAL A 40 -19.76 -16.32 11.77
CA VAL A 40 -20.17 -17.11 12.94
C VAL A 40 -19.12 -17.08 14.04
N SER A 41 -17.85 -17.12 13.70
CA SER A 41 -16.77 -17.42 14.64
C SER A 41 -15.65 -16.36 14.66
N ASN A 42 -15.78 -15.24 13.95
CA ASN A 42 -14.69 -14.27 13.75
C ASN A 42 -13.42 -14.96 13.22
N THR A 43 -13.56 -15.81 12.22
CA THR A 43 -12.47 -16.51 11.58
C THR A 43 -12.37 -16.14 10.10
N TYR A 44 -11.19 -16.34 9.50
CA TYR A 44 -11.00 -16.16 8.08
C TYR A 44 -11.90 -17.10 7.28
N LEU A 45 -12.63 -16.54 6.29
CA LEU A 45 -13.49 -17.34 5.40
C LEU A 45 -12.66 -18.13 4.38
N TYR A 46 -11.51 -17.64 3.98
CA TYR A 46 -10.67 -18.19 2.92
C TYR A 46 -9.25 -18.52 3.41
N ASP A 47 -8.58 -19.40 2.69
CA ASP A 47 -7.14 -19.50 2.68
C ASP A 47 -6.53 -18.39 1.80
N TYR A 48 -5.21 -18.24 1.83
CA TYR A 48 -4.50 -17.23 1.05
C TYR A 48 -3.39 -17.89 0.23
N GLU A 49 -3.70 -18.21 -1.02
CA GLU A 49 -2.75 -18.66 -2.03
C GLU A 49 -2.48 -17.50 -3.00
N ILE A 50 -1.53 -16.64 -2.62
CA ILE A 50 -1.32 -15.34 -3.26
C ILE A 50 -0.18 -15.43 -4.26
N SER A 51 -0.47 -15.09 -5.52
CA SER A 51 0.50 -14.79 -6.56
C SER A 51 0.73 -13.29 -6.67
N GLN A 52 1.99 -12.86 -6.78
CA GLN A 52 2.38 -11.46 -6.85
C GLN A 52 3.31 -11.20 -8.02
N VAL A 53 3.13 -10.07 -8.70
CA VAL A 53 4.09 -9.51 -9.65
C VAL A 53 4.29 -8.03 -9.36
N PHE A 54 5.54 -7.60 -9.24
CA PHE A 54 5.86 -6.19 -9.08
C PHE A 54 6.96 -5.73 -10.05
N ALA A 55 6.91 -4.46 -10.44
CA ALA A 55 7.87 -3.85 -11.31
C ALA A 55 8.23 -2.43 -10.88
N GLU A 56 9.48 -2.05 -11.11
CA GLU A 56 9.98 -0.71 -10.82
C GLU A 56 10.90 -0.23 -11.93
N VAL A 57 10.71 1.03 -12.35
CA VAL A 57 11.59 1.73 -13.28
C VAL A 57 12.18 2.96 -12.59
N ASN A 58 13.49 2.93 -12.36
CA ASN A 58 14.25 4.06 -11.86
C ASN A 58 14.95 4.77 -13.03
N THR A 59 14.71 6.05 -13.20
CA THR A 59 15.29 6.84 -14.28
C THR A 59 15.57 8.29 -13.82
N LYS A 60 16.06 9.13 -14.72
CA LYS A 60 16.11 10.58 -14.55
C LYS A 60 15.34 11.27 -15.65
N ILE A 61 14.39 12.13 -15.27
CA ILE A 61 13.62 12.97 -16.19
C ILE A 61 14.02 14.41 -15.92
N ALA A 62 14.53 15.11 -16.93
CA ALA A 62 15.07 16.47 -16.79
C ALA A 62 16.08 16.62 -15.61
N GLY A 63 16.91 15.60 -15.39
CA GLY A 63 17.88 15.57 -14.29
C GLY A 63 17.34 15.14 -12.93
N VAL A 64 16.02 15.07 -12.77
CA VAL A 64 15.35 14.66 -11.52
C VAL A 64 15.23 13.13 -11.46
N LYS A 65 15.70 12.54 -10.34
CA LYS A 65 15.50 11.10 -10.10
C LYS A 65 14.00 10.82 -10.05
N THR A 66 13.53 9.89 -10.88
CA THR A 66 12.12 9.50 -10.97
C THR A 66 12.01 7.99 -10.91
N THR A 67 11.07 7.51 -10.10
CA THR A 67 10.76 6.09 -9.95
C THR A 67 9.29 5.89 -10.28
N PHE A 68 9.00 5.01 -11.23
CA PHE A 68 7.66 4.45 -11.46
C PHE A 68 7.63 3.06 -10.89
N TYR A 69 6.54 2.68 -10.25
CA TYR A 69 6.38 1.35 -9.69
C TYR A 69 4.93 0.87 -9.80
N GLY A 70 4.77 -0.43 -9.80
CA GLY A 70 3.48 -1.11 -9.74
C GLY A 70 3.64 -2.47 -9.11
N ASP A 71 2.59 -2.90 -8.43
CA ASP A 71 2.47 -4.19 -7.79
C ASP A 71 1.05 -4.72 -8.03
N TYR A 72 0.92 -5.99 -8.30
CA TYR A 72 -0.33 -6.69 -8.51
C TYR A 72 -0.31 -8.00 -7.74
N VAL A 73 -1.39 -8.29 -7.04
CA VAL A 73 -1.60 -9.53 -6.30
C VAL A 73 -2.92 -10.17 -6.69
N ASN A 74 -2.98 -11.48 -6.62
CA ASN A 74 -4.21 -12.25 -6.76
C ASN A 74 -4.17 -13.43 -5.78
N ASN A 75 -5.26 -13.64 -5.05
CA ASN A 75 -5.48 -14.76 -4.15
C ASN A 75 -6.42 -15.77 -4.81
N ASP A 76 -5.89 -16.91 -5.25
CA ASP A 76 -6.67 -17.92 -6.00
C ASP A 76 -7.77 -18.60 -5.16
N ASP A 77 -7.75 -18.47 -3.83
CA ASP A 77 -8.70 -19.11 -2.90
C ASP A 77 -9.91 -18.24 -2.54
N ALA A 78 -9.97 -16.97 -2.98
CA ALA A 78 -11.01 -16.02 -2.56
C ALA A 78 -11.87 -15.49 -3.73
N LYS A 79 -12.86 -14.65 -3.42
CA LYS A 79 -13.72 -13.99 -4.41
C LYS A 79 -13.36 -12.53 -4.64
N GLU A 80 -13.11 -11.80 -3.57
CA GLU A 80 -12.60 -10.44 -3.57
C GLU A 80 -11.07 -10.54 -3.47
N ASP A 81 -10.45 -10.99 -4.55
CA ASP A 81 -9.17 -11.68 -4.58
C ASP A 81 -8.02 -10.84 -5.15
N THR A 82 -8.34 -9.69 -5.73
CA THR A 82 -7.39 -8.90 -6.52
C THR A 82 -6.95 -7.63 -5.80
N GLY A 83 -5.67 -7.32 -5.90
CA GLY A 83 -5.15 -6.05 -5.44
C GLY A 83 -4.08 -5.49 -6.36
N TYR A 84 -4.03 -4.16 -6.49
CA TYR A 84 -2.95 -3.50 -7.20
C TYR A 84 -2.63 -2.13 -6.61
N ILE A 85 -1.39 -1.73 -6.79
CA ILE A 85 -0.91 -0.37 -6.55
C ILE A 85 -0.03 0.06 -7.70
N PHE A 86 -0.16 1.31 -8.11
CA PHE A 86 0.82 1.94 -9.00
C PHE A 86 1.14 3.34 -8.52
N GLY A 87 2.35 3.79 -8.81
CA GLY A 87 2.74 5.12 -8.37
C GLY A 87 3.99 5.67 -9.05
N VAL A 88 4.24 6.93 -8.75
CA VAL A 88 5.42 7.67 -9.19
C VAL A 88 6.01 8.46 -8.02
N LYS A 89 7.34 8.46 -7.93
CA LYS A 89 8.10 9.31 -7.01
C LYS A 89 9.12 10.11 -7.79
N ALA A 90 9.19 11.42 -7.57
CA ALA A 90 10.15 12.31 -8.20
C ALA A 90 10.93 13.11 -7.15
N GLY A 91 12.24 13.27 -7.35
CA GLY A 91 13.14 13.92 -6.41
C GLY A 91 13.75 12.97 -5.37
N SER A 92 14.53 13.53 -4.48
CA SER A 92 15.07 12.85 -3.30
C SER A 92 15.58 13.87 -2.29
N VAL A 93 15.36 13.63 -1.01
CA VAL A 93 15.77 14.52 0.07
C VAL A 93 17.05 13.98 0.72
N LYS A 94 18.16 14.72 0.56
CA LYS A 94 19.47 14.43 1.16
C LYS A 94 20.05 15.61 1.89
N ASN A 95 19.81 16.84 1.40
CA ASN A 95 20.37 18.08 1.92
C ASN A 95 19.27 19.10 2.15
N LYS A 96 19.63 20.21 2.78
CA LYS A 96 18.75 21.37 2.91
C LYS A 96 18.33 21.88 1.54
N GLY A 97 17.02 22.08 1.35
CA GLY A 97 16.42 22.57 0.10
C GLY A 97 16.12 21.49 -0.93
N ASP A 98 16.58 20.26 -0.74
CA ASP A 98 16.15 19.13 -1.58
C ASP A 98 14.67 18.85 -1.35
N PHE A 99 13.98 18.42 -2.41
CA PHE A 99 12.56 18.05 -2.31
C PHE A 99 12.28 16.71 -3.00
N ALA A 100 11.18 16.09 -2.61
CA ALA A 100 10.63 14.92 -3.27
C ALA A 100 9.11 15.01 -3.24
N VAL A 101 8.46 14.47 -4.27
CA VAL A 101 7.01 14.33 -4.37
C VAL A 101 6.67 12.92 -4.80
N GLY A 102 5.49 12.46 -4.44
CA GLY A 102 5.00 11.14 -4.81
C GLY A 102 3.49 11.13 -4.96
N TYR A 103 3.04 10.26 -5.86
CA TYR A 103 1.64 9.88 -6.02
C TYR A 103 1.56 8.37 -6.12
N ALA A 104 0.55 7.79 -5.50
CA ALA A 104 0.17 6.40 -5.68
C ALA A 104 -1.34 6.27 -5.69
N TYR A 105 -1.84 5.31 -6.43
CA TYR A 105 -3.21 4.81 -6.36
C TYR A 105 -3.15 3.33 -6.02
N GLN A 106 -4.01 2.91 -5.10
CA GLN A 106 -4.19 1.53 -4.69
C GLN A 106 -5.67 1.16 -4.81
N ASP A 107 -5.92 -0.08 -5.20
CA ASP A 107 -7.21 -0.75 -5.08
C ASP A 107 -6.92 -2.17 -4.58
N LEU A 108 -7.44 -2.49 -3.41
CA LEU A 108 -7.13 -3.72 -2.71
C LEU A 108 -8.43 -4.33 -2.21
N GLU A 109 -8.88 -5.36 -2.89
CA GLU A 109 -10.08 -6.11 -2.50
C GLU A 109 -9.90 -6.82 -1.15
N ALA A 110 -11.01 -7.24 -0.56
CA ALA A 110 -11.07 -7.71 0.82
C ALA A 110 -10.10 -8.87 1.12
N ASP A 111 -10.02 -9.84 0.22
CA ASP A 111 -9.26 -11.06 0.45
C ASP A 111 -8.06 -11.22 -0.51
N ALA A 112 -7.67 -10.14 -1.18
CA ALA A 112 -6.49 -10.14 -2.04
C ALA A 112 -5.20 -10.44 -1.27
N VAL A 113 -5.11 -9.99 -0.02
CA VAL A 113 -3.99 -10.21 0.90
C VAL A 113 -4.48 -10.31 2.34
N MET A 114 -3.62 -10.77 3.25
CA MET A 114 -3.88 -10.70 4.68
C MET A 114 -3.85 -9.23 5.16
N GLY A 115 -5.00 -8.67 5.50
CA GLY A 115 -5.20 -7.26 5.83
C GLY A 115 -4.33 -6.76 6.98
N ALA A 116 -4.01 -7.61 7.95
CA ALA A 116 -3.14 -7.26 9.07
C ALA A 116 -1.70 -6.85 8.67
N HIS A 117 -1.28 -7.13 7.43
CA HIS A 117 0.06 -6.81 6.92
C HIS A 117 0.09 -5.63 5.94
N THR A 118 -1.03 -4.94 5.76
CA THR A 118 -1.14 -3.78 4.85
C THR A 118 -0.64 -2.47 5.47
N ASP A 119 -0.64 -1.38 4.70
CA ASP A 119 -0.31 -0.03 5.18
C ASP A 119 -1.40 0.44 6.18
N SER A 120 -1.05 0.56 7.46
CA SER A 120 -1.97 0.98 8.53
C SER A 120 -2.49 2.42 8.39
N ASP A 121 -1.90 3.20 7.51
CA ASP A 121 -2.28 4.60 7.27
C ASP A 121 -3.22 4.77 6.07
N PHE A 122 -3.32 3.76 5.20
CA PHE A 122 -4.16 3.79 4.01
C PHE A 122 -5.54 3.20 4.34
N GLY A 123 -6.62 3.94 4.09
CA GLY A 123 -8.00 3.52 4.40
C GLY A 123 -8.25 3.18 5.87
N GLY A 124 -7.40 3.66 6.79
CA GLY A 124 -7.46 3.28 8.20
C GLY A 124 -6.81 1.93 8.54
N GLY A 125 -6.14 1.30 7.56
CA GLY A 125 -5.46 0.01 7.66
C GLY A 125 -6.35 -1.17 7.26
N GLY A 126 -5.72 -2.18 6.71
CA GLY A 126 -6.40 -3.40 6.25
C GLY A 126 -6.50 -3.52 4.74
N SER A 127 -7.15 -4.58 4.30
CA SER A 127 -7.64 -4.77 2.93
C SER A 127 -9.02 -4.12 2.74
N ASP A 128 -9.70 -4.37 1.62
CA ASP A 128 -10.96 -3.71 1.25
C ASP A 128 -10.82 -2.17 1.25
N THR A 129 -9.75 -1.68 0.61
CA THR A 129 -9.38 -0.26 0.60
C THR A 129 -8.98 0.18 -0.80
N LYS A 130 -9.40 1.38 -1.20
CA LYS A 130 -8.95 1.99 -2.46
C LYS A 130 -8.78 3.49 -2.32
N GLY A 131 -8.01 4.09 -3.21
CA GLY A 131 -7.84 5.54 -3.26
C GLY A 131 -6.44 5.99 -3.60
N SER A 132 -6.17 7.24 -3.30
CA SER A 132 -4.95 7.95 -3.67
C SER A 132 -4.13 8.37 -2.45
N LYS A 133 -2.81 8.34 -2.64
CA LYS A 133 -1.82 8.83 -1.67
C LYS A 133 -0.93 9.85 -2.35
N ILE A 134 -0.94 11.08 -1.85
CA ILE A 134 -0.08 12.17 -2.33
C ILE A 134 0.93 12.49 -1.24
N SER A 135 2.19 12.63 -1.58
CA SER A 135 3.24 12.94 -0.61
C SER A 135 4.19 14.01 -1.12
N ALA A 136 4.70 14.81 -0.19
CA ALA A 136 5.77 15.78 -0.44
C ALA A 136 6.75 15.77 0.72
N ALA A 137 8.04 15.98 0.44
CA ALA A 137 9.07 16.11 1.47
C ALA A 137 10.05 17.20 1.10
N LEU A 138 10.52 17.93 2.12
CA LEU A 138 11.50 19.02 2.02
C LEU A 138 12.64 18.80 3.02
N GLY A 139 13.87 18.89 2.58
CA GLY A 139 15.05 18.88 3.42
C GLY A 139 15.22 20.20 4.16
N LEU A 140 15.12 20.19 5.49
CA LEU A 140 15.37 21.34 6.35
C LEU A 140 16.86 21.48 6.70
N SER A 141 17.55 20.35 6.80
CA SER A 141 18.99 20.26 6.99
C SER A 141 19.52 18.95 6.36
N LYS A 142 20.82 18.67 6.49
CA LYS A 142 21.41 17.39 6.07
C LYS A 142 20.79 16.18 6.76
N ASN A 143 20.31 16.36 7.99
CA ASN A 143 19.82 15.28 8.82
C ASN A 143 18.32 15.39 9.14
N THR A 144 17.63 16.45 8.71
CA THR A 144 16.23 16.71 9.07
C THR A 144 15.40 16.99 7.83
N GLN A 145 14.28 16.33 7.70
CA GLN A 145 13.28 16.58 6.66
C GLN A 145 11.88 16.72 7.25
N LEU A 146 11.10 17.59 6.65
CA LEU A 146 9.65 17.68 6.84
C LEU A 146 8.97 16.90 5.71
N ALA A 147 7.99 16.07 6.04
CA ALA A 147 7.17 15.38 5.07
C ALA A 147 5.69 15.59 5.36
N ILE A 148 4.88 15.66 4.32
CA ILE A 148 3.42 15.72 4.38
C ILE A 148 2.92 14.62 3.47
N THR A 149 1.93 13.85 3.96
CA THR A 149 1.21 12.85 3.18
C THR A 149 -0.29 13.09 3.33
N TYR A 150 -1.00 13.11 2.22
CA TYR A 150 -2.44 13.16 2.16
C TYR A 150 -2.95 11.86 1.56
N PHE A 151 -3.92 11.26 2.24
CA PHE A 151 -4.65 10.09 1.81
C PHE A 151 -6.08 10.51 1.51
N ASP A 152 -6.56 10.18 0.33
CA ASP A 152 -7.93 10.34 -0.16
C ASP A 152 -8.39 8.94 -0.55
N THR A 153 -9.06 8.27 0.38
CA THR A 153 -9.28 6.82 0.32
C THR A 153 -10.68 6.44 0.77
N GLU A 154 -11.08 5.25 0.39
CA GLU A 154 -12.29 4.58 0.86
C GLU A 154 -11.91 3.23 1.47
N TYR A 155 -12.73 2.73 2.38
CA TYR A 155 -12.61 1.37 2.91
C TYR A 155 -14.00 0.73 3.08
N GLY A 156 -14.05 -0.60 3.07
CA GLY A 156 -15.28 -1.36 3.10
C GLY A 156 -15.92 -1.46 1.71
N GLY A 157 -17.09 -2.03 1.64
CA GLY A 157 -17.87 -2.23 0.40
C GLY A 157 -17.86 -3.67 -0.11
N ALA A 158 -16.92 -4.49 0.32
CA ALA A 158 -16.89 -5.89 -0.02
C ALA A 158 -18.13 -6.63 0.52
N ASN A 159 -18.57 -7.65 -0.20
CA ASN A 159 -19.70 -8.50 0.18
C ASN A 159 -21.00 -7.74 0.50
N GLY A 160 -21.18 -6.53 -0.09
CA GLY A 160 -22.36 -5.69 0.10
C GLY A 160 -22.36 -4.92 1.42
N THR A 161 -21.21 -4.75 2.06
CA THR A 161 -21.03 -3.84 3.19
C THR A 161 -21.04 -2.37 2.74
N THR A 162 -21.14 -1.45 3.69
CA THR A 162 -21.11 -0.02 3.38
C THR A 162 -19.68 0.45 3.09
N ASN A 163 -19.53 1.23 2.02
CA ASN A 163 -18.29 1.94 1.72
C ASN A 163 -18.19 3.22 2.57
N TYR A 164 -17.03 3.52 3.10
CA TYR A 164 -16.77 4.69 3.94
C TYR A 164 -15.60 5.48 3.40
N ASP A 165 -15.77 6.80 3.29
CA ASP A 165 -14.68 7.72 2.97
C ASP A 165 -13.70 7.82 4.14
N TYR A 166 -12.41 7.88 3.83
CA TYR A 166 -11.35 8.06 4.80
C TYR A 166 -10.28 9.02 4.28
N ASP A 167 -10.30 10.21 4.84
CA ASP A 167 -9.32 11.26 4.57
C ASP A 167 -8.32 11.39 5.72
N ARG A 168 -7.03 11.45 5.38
CA ARG A 168 -5.98 11.63 6.39
C ARG A 168 -4.89 12.57 5.90
N ILE A 169 -4.49 13.50 6.76
CA ILE A 169 -3.26 14.29 6.59
C ILE A 169 -2.28 13.89 7.67
N GLN A 170 -1.08 13.49 7.25
CA GLN A 170 0.03 13.16 8.14
C GLN A 170 1.18 14.13 7.92
N VAL A 171 1.74 14.65 9.01
CA VAL A 171 2.89 15.57 9.00
C VAL A 171 4.00 14.95 9.83
N ASP A 172 5.15 14.70 9.21
CA ASP A 172 6.30 14.05 9.83
C ASP A 172 7.50 14.97 9.86
N LEU A 173 8.14 15.08 11.01
CA LEU A 173 9.49 15.63 11.14
C LEU A 173 10.46 14.47 11.39
N LYS A 174 11.27 14.12 10.37
CA LYS A 174 12.22 12.99 10.44
C LYS A 174 13.63 13.52 10.66
N THR A 175 14.28 13.15 11.76
CA THR A 175 15.66 13.54 12.08
C THR A 175 16.52 12.29 12.25
N LYS A 176 17.75 12.32 11.68
CA LYS A 176 18.78 11.28 11.85
C LYS A 176 19.88 11.82 12.72
N PHE A 177 20.34 11.03 13.66
CA PHE A 177 21.45 11.32 14.57
C PHE A 177 22.70 10.56 14.15
#